data_b697d8ee5f3f7b4c6b836c4000c2ba88
#
_entry.id   b697d8ee5f3f7b4c6b836c4000c2ba88
#
_cell.length_a   1.000
_cell.length_b   1.000
_cell.length_c   1.000
_cell.angle_alpha   90.00
_cell.angle_beta   90.00
_cell.angle_gamma   90.00
#
_symmetry.space_group_name_H-M   'P 1'
#
loop_
_entity.id
_entity.type
_entity.pdbx_description
1 polymer ?
#
loop_
_entity_poly.entity_id
_entity_poly.type
_entity_poly.pdbx_seq_one_letter_code
_entity_poly.pdbx_strand_id
1 'polypeptide(L)'
;MKKRYLILAAIMITAITAVGCGKKKTEEPKQEAQATVTPAENTDTAGNDEGTLVDMQKSDDSDIKNVIGDKTTTASKLIIVNETGSDIAGIYVRPTTDDDDDWGDELIKGLFTLKDDDKALYYYDKNVKDASGKTVTSFDIRIVYADDSLTDCYFRKLPLTTITQITLKMDGSGDDAIPYATYLTASSKKETSTLNEVKKRL
;
A
#
# COMPACT_ATOMS: atom_id res chain seq x y z
N MET A 1 12.00 13.94 -46.62
CA MET A 1 13.00 12.84 -46.76
C MET A 1 12.94 11.97 -45.52
N LYS A 2 12.40 10.75 -45.66
CA LYS A 2 12.17 9.82 -44.52
C LYS A 2 13.41 8.94 -44.39
N LYS A 3 14.15 9.01 -43.29
CA LYS A 3 15.20 8.05 -42.96
C LYS A 3 14.65 6.98 -42.02
N ARG A 4 14.49 5.79 -42.56
CA ARG A 4 14.15 4.57 -41.83
C ARG A 4 15.43 3.96 -41.28
N TYR A 5 15.56 3.79 -39.97
CA TYR A 5 16.62 2.99 -39.37
C TYR A 5 16.05 1.62 -39.00
N LEU A 6 16.55 0.60 -39.66
CA LEU A 6 16.36 -0.81 -39.36
C LEU A 6 17.44 -1.17 -38.31
N ILE A 7 17.02 -1.60 -37.14
CA ILE A 7 17.90 -2.21 -36.13
C ILE A 7 17.60 -3.69 -36.08
N LEU A 8 18.58 -4.48 -36.50
CA LEU A 8 18.61 -5.93 -36.38
C LEU A 8 18.90 -6.29 -34.91
N ALA A 9 18.02 -7.06 -34.27
CA ALA A 9 18.25 -7.68 -32.97
C ALA A 9 18.90 -9.08 -33.21
N ALA A 10 20.08 -9.28 -32.70
CA ALA A 10 20.72 -10.57 -32.63
C ALA A 10 20.33 -11.30 -31.35
N ILE A 11 19.71 -12.46 -31.51
CA ILE A 11 19.36 -13.38 -30.43
C ILE A 11 20.54 -14.25 -30.11
N MET A 12 21.11 -14.17 -28.92
CA MET A 12 22.04 -15.17 -28.39
C MET A 12 21.33 -16.07 -27.39
N ILE A 13 21.18 -17.32 -27.78
CA ILE A 13 20.71 -18.43 -26.93
C ILE A 13 21.95 -19.08 -26.32
N THR A 14 22.12 -19.03 -25.03
CA THR A 14 23.07 -19.86 -24.28
C THR A 14 22.35 -20.88 -23.44
N ALA A 15 22.42 -22.13 -23.85
CA ALA A 15 22.00 -23.29 -23.07
C ALA A 15 23.14 -23.68 -22.10
N ILE A 16 22.80 -23.79 -20.80
CA ILE A 16 23.70 -24.41 -19.82
C ILE A 16 22.97 -25.61 -19.19
N THR A 17 23.45 -26.77 -19.55
CA THR A 17 23.15 -28.05 -18.92
C THR A 17 24.04 -28.23 -17.69
N ALA A 18 23.49 -28.53 -16.52
CA ALA A 18 24.26 -29.09 -15.41
C ALA A 18 23.50 -30.26 -14.78
N VAL A 19 24.08 -31.42 -15.00
CA VAL A 19 23.78 -32.70 -14.35
C VAL A 19 24.46 -32.70 -12.98
N GLY A 20 23.75 -33.15 -11.94
CA GLY A 20 24.34 -33.35 -10.61
C GLY A 20 23.44 -34.14 -9.68
N CYS A 21 23.57 -35.47 -9.78
CA CYS A 21 22.91 -36.47 -8.92
C CYS A 21 23.67 -36.61 -7.59
N GLY A 22 22.98 -36.72 -6.45
CA GLY A 22 23.60 -37.02 -5.17
C GLY A 22 22.59 -37.33 -4.07
N LYS A 23 22.15 -38.59 -3.98
CA LYS A 23 21.43 -39.14 -2.82
C LYS A 23 22.39 -39.33 -1.66
N LYS A 24 22.02 -38.96 -0.42
CA LYS A 24 22.33 -39.74 0.77
C LYS A 24 21.25 -39.54 1.86
N LYS A 25 20.82 -40.67 2.34
CA LYS A 25 19.91 -41.02 3.41
C LYS A 25 20.64 -40.91 4.76
N THR A 26 19.95 -40.59 5.86
CA THR A 26 19.99 -41.29 7.12
C THR A 26 19.62 -40.42 8.30
N GLU A 27 18.52 -40.77 8.93
CA GLU A 27 18.18 -41.04 10.33
C GLU A 27 17.81 -39.90 11.27
N GLU A 28 16.59 -40.05 11.77
CA GLU A 28 16.05 -39.51 13.04
C GLU A 28 16.80 -40.11 14.25
N PRO A 29 16.76 -39.40 15.40
CA PRO A 29 15.89 -39.95 16.42
C PRO A 29 15.06 -38.94 17.23
N LYS A 30 13.91 -39.45 17.68
CA LYS A 30 12.98 -38.96 18.69
C LYS A 30 13.67 -38.50 19.98
N GLN A 31 13.11 -37.47 20.62
CA GLN A 31 12.74 -37.56 22.03
C GLN A 31 11.77 -36.48 22.48
N GLU A 32 10.74 -36.93 23.15
CA GLU A 32 9.71 -36.24 23.88
C GLU A 32 10.26 -35.40 25.04
N ALA A 33 9.64 -34.28 25.33
CA ALA A 33 9.39 -33.84 26.71
C ALA A 33 8.16 -32.95 26.78
N GLN A 34 7.13 -33.47 27.31
CA GLN A 34 5.87 -32.90 27.72
C GLN A 34 6.10 -32.08 29.01
N ALA A 35 5.65 -30.84 29.04
CA ALA A 35 5.45 -30.11 30.29
C ALA A 35 4.09 -29.42 30.27
N THR A 36 3.18 -30.04 30.93
CA THR A 36 1.86 -29.61 31.36
C THR A 36 2.04 -28.52 32.43
N VAL A 37 1.42 -27.36 32.29
CA VAL A 37 1.14 -26.46 33.41
C VAL A 37 -0.31 -25.99 33.32
N THR A 38 -1.05 -26.38 34.32
CA THR A 38 -2.45 -26.19 34.66
C THR A 38 -2.75 -24.71 34.97
N PRO A 39 -3.98 -24.21 34.71
CA PRO A 39 -4.35 -22.80 34.91
C PRO A 39 -4.67 -22.53 36.40
N ALA A 40 -4.25 -21.36 36.86
CA ALA A 40 -4.71 -20.81 38.12
C ALA A 40 -5.84 -19.83 37.85
N GLU A 41 -7.00 -20.20 38.30
CA GLU A 41 -8.21 -19.42 38.46
C GLU A 41 -7.99 -18.36 39.56
N ASN A 42 -8.28 -17.10 39.28
CA ASN A 42 -8.58 -16.12 40.34
C ASN A 42 -9.73 -15.23 39.90
N THR A 43 -10.89 -15.53 40.48
CA THR A 43 -12.05 -14.69 40.63
C THR A 43 -11.78 -13.55 41.61
N ASP A 44 -12.15 -12.29 41.24
CA ASP A 44 -12.95 -11.37 42.07
C ASP A 44 -13.27 -10.09 41.27
N THR A 45 -14.47 -9.94 40.93
CA THR A 45 -15.60 -9.10 41.34
C THR A 45 -15.42 -7.57 41.25
N ALA A 46 -16.27 -7.01 40.41
CA ALA A 46 -17.03 -5.74 40.47
C ALA A 46 -16.32 -4.42 40.16
N GLY A 47 -16.85 -3.79 39.13
CA GLY A 47 -16.73 -2.36 38.84
C GLY A 47 -17.18 -2.04 37.44
N ASN A 48 -18.51 -1.72 37.30
CA ASN A 48 -19.05 -1.18 36.06
C ASN A 48 -18.29 0.06 35.63
N ASP A 49 -17.73 0.01 34.43
CA ASP A 49 -17.66 1.17 33.54
C ASP A 49 -17.65 0.63 32.11
N GLU A 50 -18.76 0.78 31.39
CA GLU A 50 -18.90 0.43 29.99
C GLU A 50 -18.13 1.44 29.11
N GLY A 51 -16.82 1.44 29.20
CA GLY A 51 -15.97 1.93 28.16
C GLY A 51 -15.69 0.78 27.23
N THR A 52 -16.33 0.74 26.08
CA THR A 52 -15.99 -0.16 24.99
C THR A 52 -14.52 0.09 24.65
N LEU A 53 -13.63 -0.70 25.24
CA LEU A 53 -12.25 -0.80 24.80
C LEU A 53 -12.30 -1.36 23.38
N VAL A 54 -12.32 -0.46 22.40
CA VAL A 54 -12.01 -0.84 21.03
C VAL A 54 -10.61 -1.40 21.10
N ASP A 55 -10.52 -2.70 21.02
CA ASP A 55 -9.28 -3.44 20.93
C ASP A 55 -8.39 -2.67 19.95
N MET A 56 -7.18 -2.31 20.38
CA MET A 56 -6.22 -1.69 19.51
C MET A 56 -5.85 -2.76 18.49
N GLN A 57 -6.59 -2.83 17.43
CA GLN A 57 -6.28 -3.63 16.27
C GLN A 57 -4.95 -3.08 15.76
N LYS A 58 -3.87 -3.66 16.27
CA LYS A 58 -2.58 -3.63 15.60
C LYS A 58 -2.92 -4.05 14.19
N SER A 59 -2.85 -3.16 13.23
CA SER A 59 -3.00 -3.53 11.83
C SER A 59 -1.93 -4.58 11.60
N ASP A 60 -2.36 -5.84 11.55
CA ASP A 60 -1.44 -6.95 11.30
C ASP A 60 -1.09 -6.85 9.83
N ASP A 61 0.07 -6.29 9.55
CA ASP A 61 0.59 -6.13 8.19
C ASP A 61 0.99 -7.48 7.58
N SER A 62 1.00 -8.56 8.40
CA SER A 62 1.47 -9.90 7.97
C SER A 62 0.59 -10.51 6.87
N ASP A 63 -0.67 -10.12 6.81
CA ASP A 63 -1.62 -10.65 5.84
C ASP A 63 -1.67 -9.85 4.51
N ILE A 64 -0.99 -8.68 4.44
CA ILE A 64 -0.96 -7.87 3.23
C ILE A 64 0.07 -8.44 2.26
N LYS A 65 -0.41 -8.97 1.13
CA LYS A 65 0.42 -9.62 0.09
C LYS A 65 0.97 -8.62 -0.94
N ASN A 66 0.23 -7.56 -1.20
CA ASN A 66 0.61 -6.53 -2.17
C ASN A 66 1.60 -5.57 -1.51
N VAL A 67 2.83 -5.53 -2.02
CA VAL A 67 3.90 -4.70 -1.46
C VAL A 67 4.45 -3.77 -2.53
N ILE A 68 4.56 -2.50 -2.19
CA ILE A 68 5.11 -1.43 -3.02
C ILE A 68 6.39 -0.91 -2.36
N GLY A 69 7.47 -0.83 -3.13
CA GLY A 69 8.78 -0.37 -2.66
C GLY A 69 9.51 -1.37 -1.76
N ASP A 70 10.69 -0.98 -1.32
CA ASP A 70 11.60 -1.85 -0.57
C ASP A 70 11.52 -1.58 0.94
N LYS A 71 11.40 -2.64 1.72
CA LYS A 71 11.47 -2.57 3.18
C LYS A 71 12.92 -2.35 3.61
N THR A 72 13.29 -1.10 3.87
CA THR A 72 14.59 -0.74 4.45
C THR A 72 14.46 -0.33 5.92
N THR A 73 15.57 -0.17 6.63
CA THR A 73 15.58 0.28 8.05
C THR A 73 15.08 1.70 8.22
N THR A 74 15.12 2.52 7.16
CA THR A 74 14.73 3.93 7.16
C THR A 74 13.39 4.19 6.48
N ALA A 75 12.85 3.19 5.76
CA ALA A 75 11.56 3.32 5.08
C ALA A 75 10.42 3.47 6.09
N SER A 76 9.56 4.42 5.82
CA SER A 76 8.24 4.53 6.45
C SER A 76 7.27 3.62 5.74
N LYS A 77 6.20 3.21 6.42
CA LYS A 77 5.15 2.36 5.83
C LYS A 77 3.80 3.04 5.90
N LEU A 78 3.00 2.81 4.87
CA LEU A 78 1.63 3.26 4.74
C LEU A 78 0.78 2.10 4.19
N ILE A 79 -0.37 1.85 4.77
CA ILE A 79 -1.35 0.93 4.20
C ILE A 79 -2.27 1.72 3.28
N ILE A 80 -2.34 1.31 2.01
CA ILE A 80 -3.27 1.84 1.02
C ILE A 80 -4.40 0.82 0.87
N VAL A 81 -5.63 1.24 1.10
CA VAL A 81 -6.85 0.42 0.93
C VAL A 81 -7.60 0.93 -0.30
N ASN A 82 -7.98 0.05 -1.19
CA ASN A 82 -8.83 0.36 -2.33
C ASN A 82 -10.30 0.09 -1.98
N GLU A 83 -11.12 1.11 -1.86
CA GLU A 83 -12.57 1.05 -1.73
C GLU A 83 -13.21 1.99 -2.77
N THR A 84 -12.66 1.99 -4.00
CA THR A 84 -13.16 2.83 -5.09
C THR A 84 -14.27 2.17 -5.88
N GLY A 85 -14.56 0.89 -5.63
CA GLY A 85 -15.53 0.07 -6.37
C GLY A 85 -14.96 -0.53 -7.65
N SER A 86 -13.66 -0.40 -7.91
CA SER A 86 -13.00 -0.92 -9.12
C SER A 86 -11.55 -1.29 -8.86
N ASP A 87 -11.02 -2.22 -9.63
CA ASP A 87 -9.64 -2.67 -9.56
C ASP A 87 -8.67 -1.58 -10.05
N ILE A 88 -7.58 -1.34 -9.32
CA ILE A 88 -6.54 -0.37 -9.65
C ILE A 88 -5.36 -1.08 -10.32
N ALA A 89 -5.01 -0.67 -11.54
CA ALA A 89 -3.87 -1.18 -12.31
C ALA A 89 -2.61 -0.31 -12.19
N GLY A 90 -2.73 0.96 -11.79
CA GLY A 90 -1.60 1.87 -11.63
C GLY A 90 -1.77 2.80 -10.43
N ILE A 91 -0.69 3.03 -9.69
CA ILE A 91 -0.62 3.98 -8.57
C ILE A 91 0.61 4.85 -8.75
N TYR A 92 0.41 6.16 -8.65
CA TYR A 92 1.46 7.17 -8.66
C TYR A 92 1.37 8.00 -7.39
N VAL A 93 2.50 8.33 -6.79
CA VAL A 93 2.59 9.18 -5.60
C VAL A 93 3.65 10.23 -5.83
N ARG A 94 3.30 11.50 -5.59
CA ARG A 94 4.25 12.62 -5.71
C ARG A 94 4.05 13.65 -4.60
N PRO A 95 5.04 14.49 -4.33
CA PRO A 95 4.82 15.74 -3.60
C PRO A 95 3.72 16.56 -4.27
N THR A 96 2.84 17.19 -3.46
CA THR A 96 1.85 18.13 -4.01
C THR A 96 2.55 19.29 -4.70
N THR A 97 2.24 19.51 -5.96
CA THR A 97 2.77 20.57 -6.80
C THR A 97 1.65 21.18 -7.65
N ASP A 98 1.88 22.34 -8.22
CA ASP A 98 0.97 22.97 -9.19
C ASP A 98 1.17 22.40 -10.61
N ASP A 99 2.23 21.64 -10.86
CA ASP A 99 2.47 20.95 -12.13
C ASP A 99 1.75 19.62 -12.13
N ASP A 100 0.74 19.50 -13.01
CA ASP A 100 -0.11 18.30 -13.10
C ASP A 100 0.48 17.19 -14.00
N ASP A 101 1.53 17.48 -14.77
CA ASP A 101 2.04 16.57 -15.80
C ASP A 101 3.16 15.63 -15.29
N ASP A 102 3.89 16.01 -14.23
CA ASP A 102 4.98 15.21 -13.67
C ASP A 102 4.51 14.32 -12.52
N TRP A 103 4.18 13.08 -12.84
CA TRP A 103 3.75 12.06 -11.85
C TRP A 103 4.84 11.09 -11.45
N GLY A 104 6.01 11.13 -12.10
CA GLY A 104 7.09 10.18 -11.83
C GLY A 104 6.75 8.74 -12.22
N ASP A 105 7.38 7.79 -11.53
CA ASP A 105 7.26 6.38 -11.86
C ASP A 105 5.93 5.77 -11.34
N GLU A 106 5.38 4.85 -12.12
CA GLU A 106 4.24 4.03 -11.73
C GLU A 106 4.71 2.95 -10.73
N LEU A 107 4.07 2.91 -9.54
CA LEU A 107 4.58 2.17 -8.40
C LEU A 107 4.26 0.67 -8.40
N ILE A 108 3.19 0.23 -9.09
CA ILE A 108 2.74 -1.18 -9.09
C ILE A 108 2.85 -1.88 -10.43
N LYS A 109 3.46 -1.22 -11.41
CA LYS A 109 3.59 -1.71 -12.79
C LYS A 109 4.19 -3.12 -12.86
N GLY A 110 3.37 -4.06 -13.32
CA GLY A 110 3.79 -5.45 -13.49
C GLY A 110 4.00 -6.23 -12.19
N LEU A 111 3.71 -5.65 -11.02
CA LEU A 111 3.78 -6.32 -9.72
C LEU A 111 2.45 -7.01 -9.39
N PHE A 112 1.36 -6.25 -9.40
CA PHE A 112 0.00 -6.73 -9.10
C PHE A 112 -1.04 -5.73 -9.59
N THR A 113 -2.32 -6.12 -9.51
CA THR A 113 -3.48 -5.24 -9.59
C THR A 113 -4.08 -5.16 -8.20
N LEU A 114 -4.27 -3.97 -7.65
CA LEU A 114 -4.89 -3.78 -6.34
C LEU A 114 -6.41 -3.89 -6.51
N LYS A 115 -6.97 -5.02 -6.11
CA LYS A 115 -8.39 -5.31 -6.21
C LYS A 115 -9.22 -4.36 -5.36
N ASP A 116 -10.50 -4.19 -5.72
CA ASP A 116 -11.44 -3.51 -4.83
C ASP A 116 -11.52 -4.26 -3.49
N ASP A 117 -11.68 -3.53 -2.38
CA ASP A 117 -11.60 -4.00 -0.99
C ASP A 117 -10.26 -4.62 -0.56
N ASP A 118 -9.21 -4.56 -1.40
CA ASP A 118 -7.89 -5.10 -1.08
C ASP A 118 -6.93 -4.01 -0.56
N LYS A 119 -5.78 -4.45 -0.04
CA LYS A 119 -4.78 -3.60 0.61
C LYS A 119 -3.41 -3.78 -0.01
N ALA A 120 -2.65 -2.68 -0.02
CA ALA A 120 -1.22 -2.69 -0.35
C ALA A 120 -0.41 -2.04 0.78
N LEU A 121 0.77 -2.59 1.05
CA LEU A 121 1.74 -2.04 1.98
C LEU A 121 2.77 -1.24 1.19
N TYR A 122 2.80 0.07 1.37
CA TYR A 122 3.69 0.99 0.68
C TYR A 122 4.85 1.40 1.59
N TYR A 123 6.08 1.08 1.16
CA TYR A 123 7.32 1.53 1.78
C TYR A 123 7.85 2.74 1.02
N TYR A 124 8.13 3.83 1.72
CA TYR A 124 8.56 5.09 1.11
C TYR A 124 9.52 5.88 2.02
N ASP A 125 10.26 6.80 1.44
CA ASP A 125 11.05 7.76 2.22
C ASP A 125 10.18 8.96 2.63
N LYS A 126 9.98 9.14 3.94
CA LYS A 126 9.24 10.29 4.48
C LYS A 126 10.05 11.60 4.50
N ASN A 127 11.35 11.54 4.21
CA ASN A 127 12.25 12.69 4.27
C ASN A 127 12.42 13.36 2.90
N VAL A 128 11.48 13.17 1.99
CA VAL A 128 11.50 13.84 0.68
C VAL A 128 11.60 15.35 0.87
N LYS A 129 12.51 15.97 0.11
CA LYS A 129 12.72 17.42 0.10
C LYS A 129 12.20 18.00 -1.21
N ASP A 130 11.62 19.19 -1.13
CA ASP A 130 11.31 19.98 -2.31
C ASP A 130 12.58 20.65 -2.88
N ALA A 131 12.43 21.36 -3.99
CA ALA A 131 13.53 22.06 -4.65
C ALA A 131 14.19 23.15 -3.75
N SER A 132 13.51 23.62 -2.70
CA SER A 132 14.02 24.57 -1.70
C SER A 132 14.73 23.90 -0.53
N GLY A 133 14.76 22.55 -0.49
CA GLY A 133 15.33 21.76 0.59
C GLY A 133 14.41 21.59 1.80
N LYS A 134 13.16 22.06 1.74
CA LYS A 134 12.17 21.90 2.79
C LYS A 134 11.55 20.49 2.74
N THR A 135 11.27 19.90 3.91
CA THR A 135 10.58 18.59 3.95
C THR A 135 9.17 18.70 3.40
N VAL A 136 8.83 17.83 2.46
CA VAL A 136 7.50 17.70 1.90
C VAL A 136 6.56 17.09 2.94
N THR A 137 5.40 17.70 3.15
CA THR A 137 4.38 17.23 4.10
C THR A 137 3.04 16.91 3.43
N SER A 138 2.89 17.26 2.16
CA SER A 138 1.66 17.08 1.39
C SER A 138 1.97 16.34 0.09
N PHE A 139 1.18 15.34 -0.22
CA PHE A 139 1.35 14.46 -1.36
C PHE A 139 0.06 14.32 -2.14
N ASP A 140 0.19 14.01 -3.42
CA ASP A 140 -0.92 13.65 -4.29
C ASP A 140 -0.78 12.17 -4.68
N ILE A 141 -1.92 11.49 -4.81
CA ILE A 141 -2.01 10.12 -5.35
C ILE A 141 -2.86 10.19 -6.61
N ARG A 142 -2.36 9.60 -7.70
CA ARG A 142 -3.12 9.30 -8.92
C ARG A 142 -3.28 7.81 -9.03
N ILE A 143 -4.48 7.35 -9.34
CA ILE A 143 -4.75 5.96 -9.67
C ILE A 143 -5.24 5.83 -11.11
N VAL A 144 -4.85 4.71 -11.73
CA VAL A 144 -5.34 4.26 -13.04
C VAL A 144 -6.09 2.95 -12.81
N TYR A 145 -7.30 2.86 -13.30
CA TYR A 145 -8.10 1.65 -13.16
C TYR A 145 -7.66 0.55 -14.13
N ALA A 146 -7.96 -0.70 -13.78
CA ALA A 146 -7.78 -1.84 -14.67
C ALA A 146 -8.80 -1.87 -15.81
N ASP A 147 -9.92 -1.19 -15.66
CA ASP A 147 -10.92 -0.96 -16.70
C ASP A 147 -10.60 0.35 -17.43
N ASP A 148 -10.13 0.23 -18.68
CA ASP A 148 -9.74 1.37 -19.53
C ASP A 148 -10.93 2.32 -19.87
N SER A 149 -12.16 1.93 -19.56
CA SER A 149 -13.35 2.80 -19.72
C SER A 149 -13.48 3.82 -18.58
N LEU A 150 -12.77 3.62 -17.46
CA LEU A 150 -12.80 4.51 -16.31
C LEU A 150 -11.71 5.57 -16.40
N THR A 151 -12.05 6.79 -15.98
CA THR A 151 -11.10 7.90 -15.93
C THR A 151 -10.19 7.80 -14.72
N ASP A 152 -8.92 8.19 -14.87
CA ASP A 152 -7.96 8.30 -13.77
C ASP A 152 -8.50 9.18 -12.63
N CYS A 153 -8.25 8.78 -11.39
CA CYS A 153 -8.66 9.53 -10.22
C CYS A 153 -7.48 10.16 -9.49
N TYR A 154 -7.72 11.32 -8.91
CA TYR A 154 -6.71 12.15 -8.25
C TYR A 154 -7.12 12.46 -6.81
N PHE A 155 -6.30 12.07 -5.86
CA PHE A 155 -6.43 12.35 -4.43
C PHE A 155 -5.36 13.38 -4.05
N ARG A 156 -5.76 14.58 -3.69
CA ARG A 156 -4.87 15.72 -3.55
C ARG A 156 -4.62 16.11 -2.09
N LYS A 157 -3.42 16.63 -1.81
CA LYS A 157 -3.03 17.25 -0.54
C LYS A 157 -3.15 16.31 0.67
N LEU A 158 -2.68 15.08 0.49
CA LEU A 158 -2.72 14.04 1.52
C LEU A 158 -1.51 14.15 2.46
N PRO A 159 -1.68 14.02 3.80
CA PRO A 159 -0.58 14.14 4.75
C PRO A 159 0.13 12.79 4.97
N LEU A 160 0.66 12.16 3.90
CA LEU A 160 1.16 10.78 3.93
C LEU A 160 2.24 10.54 5.01
N THR A 161 3.02 11.55 5.37
CA THR A 161 4.09 11.42 6.37
C THR A 161 3.60 11.28 7.81
N THR A 162 2.31 11.53 8.07
CA THR A 162 1.71 11.52 9.42
C THR A 162 0.63 10.49 9.62
N ILE A 163 0.28 9.76 8.56
CA ILE A 163 -0.78 8.74 8.58
C ILE A 163 -0.20 7.33 8.49
N THR A 164 -0.94 6.35 8.98
CA THR A 164 -0.57 4.93 8.96
C THR A 164 -1.38 4.13 7.95
N GLN A 165 -2.56 4.63 7.61
CA GLN A 165 -3.46 4.03 6.63
C GLN A 165 -4.22 5.12 5.89
N ILE A 166 -4.43 4.90 4.61
CA ILE A 166 -5.32 5.68 3.75
C ILE A 166 -6.26 4.74 3.01
N THR A 167 -7.53 5.10 2.94
CA THR A 167 -8.55 4.39 2.15
C THR A 167 -9.00 5.31 1.02
N LEU A 168 -8.82 4.86 -0.21
CA LEU A 168 -9.24 5.55 -1.43
C LEU A 168 -10.69 5.19 -1.72
N LYS A 169 -11.55 6.19 -1.91
CA LYS A 169 -13.01 6.03 -2.02
C LYS A 169 -13.60 6.90 -3.12
N MET A 170 -14.80 6.53 -3.55
CA MET A 170 -15.64 7.34 -4.44
C MET A 170 -16.94 7.72 -3.75
N ASP A 171 -17.38 8.97 -3.89
CA ASP A 171 -18.70 9.44 -3.45
C ASP A 171 -19.59 9.64 -4.68
N GLY A 172 -20.67 8.88 -4.77
CA GLY A 172 -21.51 8.82 -5.95
C GLY A 172 -21.14 7.68 -6.89
N SER A 173 -21.63 7.75 -8.13
CA SER A 173 -21.41 6.74 -9.17
C SER A 173 -21.40 7.36 -10.57
N GLY A 174 -20.77 6.68 -11.53
CA GLY A 174 -20.62 7.14 -12.91
C GLY A 174 -19.71 8.36 -13.04
N ASP A 175 -19.95 9.19 -14.05
CA ASP A 175 -19.09 10.33 -14.42
C ASP A 175 -19.07 11.45 -13.36
N ASP A 176 -20.08 11.48 -12.48
CA ASP A 176 -20.19 12.47 -11.39
C ASP A 176 -19.56 11.99 -10.08
N ALA A 177 -18.96 10.80 -10.06
CA ALA A 177 -18.33 10.26 -8.87
C ALA A 177 -17.12 11.09 -8.43
N ILE A 178 -17.05 11.42 -7.14
CA ILE A 178 -16.04 12.31 -6.56
C ILE A 178 -15.00 11.47 -5.82
N PRO A 179 -13.72 11.47 -6.25
CA PRO A 179 -12.68 10.78 -5.53
C PRO A 179 -12.36 11.50 -4.22
N TYR A 180 -12.33 10.77 -3.11
CA TYR A 180 -11.94 11.26 -1.81
C TYR A 180 -11.18 10.18 -1.03
N ALA A 181 -10.50 10.59 0.03
CA ALA A 181 -9.80 9.65 0.90
C ALA A 181 -10.24 9.79 2.33
N THR A 182 -10.22 8.68 3.05
CA THR A 182 -10.24 8.68 4.51
C THR A 182 -8.91 8.16 5.04
N TYR A 183 -8.47 8.66 6.21
CA TYR A 183 -7.18 8.25 6.76
C TYR A 183 -7.15 8.29 8.29
N LEU A 184 -6.27 7.47 8.85
CA LEU A 184 -5.93 7.41 10.27
C LEU A 184 -4.55 8.01 10.49
N THR A 185 -4.44 8.96 11.41
CA THR A 185 -3.13 9.46 11.84
C THR A 185 -2.56 8.57 12.95
N ALA A 186 -1.23 8.52 13.05
CA ALA A 186 -0.55 7.74 14.10
C ALA A 186 -0.93 8.19 15.53
N SER A 187 -1.37 9.45 15.69
CA SER A 187 -1.72 10.05 16.98
C SER A 187 -3.20 10.08 17.28
N SER A 188 -4.07 9.87 16.29
CA SER A 188 -5.54 9.97 16.44
C SER A 188 -6.21 8.64 16.08
N LYS A 189 -7.11 8.19 16.95
CA LYS A 189 -7.99 7.04 16.67
C LYS A 189 -9.19 7.43 15.78
N LYS A 190 -9.37 8.72 15.49
CA LYS A 190 -10.47 9.21 14.69
C LYS A 190 -10.08 9.25 13.22
N GLU A 191 -10.90 8.64 12.39
CA GLU A 191 -10.78 8.74 10.95
C GLU A 191 -11.06 10.17 10.48
N THR A 192 -10.24 10.66 9.55
CA THR A 192 -10.40 11.96 8.90
C THR A 192 -10.79 11.71 7.45
N SER A 193 -11.73 12.51 6.91
CA SER A 193 -12.18 12.43 5.51
C SER A 193 -11.86 13.72 4.76
N THR A 194 -11.40 13.58 3.51
CA THR A 194 -11.18 14.72 2.60
C THR A 194 -12.42 15.13 1.83
N LEU A 195 -13.53 14.39 1.93
CA LEU A 195 -14.73 14.59 1.12
C LEU A 195 -15.27 16.03 1.16
N ASN A 196 -15.38 16.61 2.37
CA ASN A 196 -15.89 17.96 2.53
C ASN A 196 -14.99 19.03 1.89
N GLU A 197 -13.67 18.80 1.87
CA GLU A 197 -12.70 19.70 1.24
C GLU A 197 -12.74 19.57 -0.28
N VAL A 198 -12.91 18.36 -0.80
CA VAL A 198 -13.06 18.13 -2.24
C VAL A 198 -14.34 18.78 -2.74
N LYS A 199 -15.50 18.55 -2.09
CA LYS A 199 -16.80 19.15 -2.46
C LYS A 199 -16.80 20.68 -2.45
N LYS A 200 -15.95 21.33 -1.68
CA LYS A 200 -15.83 22.80 -1.69
C LYS A 200 -15.05 23.36 -2.88
N ARG A 201 -14.30 22.50 -3.59
CA ARG A 201 -13.44 22.91 -4.73
C ARG A 201 -14.11 22.67 -6.09
N LEU A 202 -15.18 21.86 -6.10
CA LEU A 202 -16.06 21.64 -7.25
C LEU A 202 -17.09 22.75 -7.37
#